data_0ac17799c4d204a7f6268a1647230fdb
#
_entry.id   0ac17799c4d204a7f6268a1647230fdb
#
_cell.length_a   1.000
_cell.length_b   1.000
_cell.length_c   1.000
_cell.angle_alpha   90.00
_cell.angle_beta   90.00
_cell.angle_gamma   90.00
#
_symmetry.space_group_name_H-M   'P 1'
#
loop_
_entity.id
_entity.type
_entity.pdbx_description
1 polymer ?
#
loop_
_entity_poly.entity_id
_entity_poly.type
_entity_poly.pdbx_seq_one_letter_code
_entity_poly.pdbx_strand_id
1 'polypeptide(L)'
;MKKLFYLTILTFICSLSAFAQLTLPRASQRQEISQTVGDTRISIVYHRPNAQGRTLWGCQAKEVVPKGNYQDPCIVPNGQVWRTGANENTTFEVTNDVKIGGQTLPAGKYGLHMIPNNDEWTIIFNKVNNEWGSFKYDEKQDQLRVKVKPQTAEMQETMMLDFENVKPTTAEVALRWEKIRVPFTVDIGDMNSRVLAYIRESMKNLKAEDFRSPIDGANYVYNNKMTANYGEAIGWLDTLLKKRETPGALGLKANLLADSGKTDEAIAAGEKALQLAKTMTPPPNTSALEKKLAEWKAKK
;
A
#
# COMPACT_ATOMS: atom_id res chain seq x y z
N MET A 1 37.26 15.19 68.14
CA MET A 1 36.46 16.26 67.49
C MET A 1 36.22 15.82 66.06
N LYS A 2 35.02 15.27 65.77
CA LYS A 2 34.62 14.80 64.44
C LYS A 2 33.90 15.93 63.72
N LYS A 3 34.49 16.43 62.62
CA LYS A 3 33.84 17.43 61.76
C LYS A 3 32.92 16.69 60.80
N LEU A 4 31.61 16.93 60.91
CA LEU A 4 30.57 16.41 60.05
C LEU A 4 30.53 17.32 58.81
N PHE A 5 30.87 16.78 57.65
CA PHE A 5 30.75 17.46 56.34
C PHE A 5 29.35 17.19 55.81
N TYR A 6 28.50 18.22 55.76
CA TYR A 6 27.20 18.16 55.07
C TYR A 6 27.42 18.48 53.60
N LEU A 7 27.27 17.50 52.74
CA LEU A 7 27.25 17.62 51.28
C LEU A 7 25.81 17.97 50.88
N THR A 8 25.53 19.22 50.61
CA THR A 8 24.25 19.70 50.03
C THR A 8 24.26 19.43 48.53
N ILE A 9 23.55 18.42 48.09
CA ILE A 9 23.27 18.17 46.68
C ILE A 9 22.17 19.14 46.27
N LEU A 10 22.54 20.19 45.54
CA LEU A 10 21.62 21.10 44.88
C LEU A 10 21.11 20.44 43.59
N THR A 11 19.96 19.78 43.66
CA THR A 11 19.26 19.27 42.48
C THR A 11 18.69 20.46 41.69
N PHE A 12 19.35 20.80 40.62
CA PHE A 12 18.83 21.77 39.63
C PHE A 12 17.73 21.08 38.81
N ILE A 13 16.49 21.23 39.25
CA ILE A 13 15.32 20.77 38.48
C ILE A 13 15.17 21.76 37.31
N CYS A 14 15.72 21.37 36.14
CA CYS A 14 15.43 22.05 34.88
C CYS A 14 13.96 21.76 34.53
N SER A 15 13.06 22.65 34.94
CA SER A 15 11.67 22.65 34.49
C SER A 15 11.68 22.99 33.00
N LEU A 16 11.68 21.96 32.16
CA LEU A 16 11.32 22.09 30.74
C LEU A 16 9.86 22.55 30.69
N SER A 17 9.67 23.85 30.55
CA SER A 17 8.37 24.43 30.23
C SER A 17 8.00 23.89 28.84
N ALA A 18 7.29 22.76 28.79
CA ALA A 18 6.60 22.33 27.60
C ALA A 18 5.54 23.40 27.31
N PHE A 19 5.84 24.35 26.44
CA PHE A 19 4.82 25.24 25.91
C PHE A 19 3.86 24.36 25.10
N ALA A 20 2.78 23.92 25.73
CA ALA A 20 1.67 23.29 25.05
C ALA A 20 1.09 24.33 24.09
N GLN A 21 1.48 24.25 22.83
CA GLN A 21 0.92 25.12 21.80
C GLN A 21 -0.58 24.85 21.70
N LEU A 22 -1.39 25.88 21.90
CA LEU A 22 -2.84 25.77 21.82
C LEU A 22 -3.23 25.33 20.40
N THR A 23 -3.79 24.12 20.27
CA THR A 23 -4.26 23.62 19.00
C THR A 23 -5.70 24.08 18.77
N LEU A 24 -5.87 25.02 17.87
CA LEU A 24 -7.20 25.52 17.48
C LEU A 24 -7.71 24.81 16.22
N PRO A 25 -9.04 24.66 16.06
CA PRO A 25 -9.63 24.18 14.81
C PRO A 25 -9.20 25.04 13.63
N ARG A 26 -8.81 24.41 12.53
CA ARG A 26 -8.39 25.09 11.30
C ARG A 26 -9.51 25.11 10.26
N ALA A 27 -9.57 26.14 9.45
CA ALA A 27 -10.57 26.28 8.39
C ALA A 27 -10.46 25.13 7.35
N SER A 28 -9.23 24.71 7.01
CA SER A 28 -9.00 23.55 6.17
C SER A 28 -8.76 22.33 7.07
N GLN A 29 -9.75 21.44 7.13
CA GLN A 29 -9.70 20.24 7.98
C GLN A 29 -8.66 19.25 7.47
N ARG A 30 -7.97 18.57 8.41
CA ARG A 30 -7.05 17.48 8.11
C ARG A 30 -7.85 16.22 7.79
N GLN A 31 -7.45 15.53 6.73
CA GLN A 31 -7.95 14.20 6.39
C GLN A 31 -6.79 13.24 6.18
N GLU A 32 -7.02 11.99 6.53
CA GLU A 32 -6.14 10.87 6.26
C GLU A 32 -6.96 9.77 5.61
N ILE A 33 -6.46 9.27 4.49
CA ILE A 33 -7.05 8.15 3.74
C ILE A 33 -5.97 7.10 3.48
N SER A 34 -6.36 5.84 3.41
CA SER A 34 -5.47 4.77 3.02
C SER A 34 -6.20 3.69 2.25
N GLN A 35 -5.49 3.09 1.29
CA GLN A 35 -5.96 1.96 0.50
C GLN A 35 -4.86 0.89 0.47
N THR A 36 -5.24 -0.36 0.76
CA THR A 36 -4.38 -1.50 0.51
C THR A 36 -4.70 -2.07 -0.86
N VAL A 37 -3.67 -2.19 -1.70
CA VAL A 37 -3.72 -2.82 -3.02
C VAL A 37 -2.77 -4.01 -2.96
N GLY A 38 -3.30 -5.23 -3.04
CA GLY A 38 -2.51 -6.44 -2.83
C GLY A 38 -1.77 -6.44 -1.49
N ASP A 39 -0.43 -6.42 -1.53
CA ASP A 39 0.47 -6.39 -0.37
C ASP A 39 0.97 -4.97 -0.01
N THR A 40 0.50 -3.96 -0.72
CA THR A 40 1.01 -2.59 -0.61
C THR A 40 -0.05 -1.66 -0.04
N ARG A 41 0.26 -0.97 1.06
CA ARG A 41 -0.57 0.10 1.61
C ARG A 41 -0.11 1.44 1.05
N ILE A 42 -1.08 2.23 0.59
CA ILE A 42 -0.91 3.61 0.13
C ILE A 42 -1.66 4.49 1.12
N SER A 43 -1.02 5.52 1.68
CA SER A 43 -1.62 6.45 2.64
C SER A 43 -1.41 7.88 2.18
N ILE A 44 -2.45 8.71 2.32
CA ILE A 44 -2.40 10.14 1.97
C ILE A 44 -2.93 10.94 3.15
N VAL A 45 -2.14 11.93 3.57
CA VAL A 45 -2.55 12.89 4.62
C VAL A 45 -2.53 14.27 4.01
N TYR A 46 -3.62 15.02 4.14
CA TYR A 46 -3.76 16.33 3.52
C TYR A 46 -4.76 17.23 4.27
N HIS A 47 -4.74 18.52 3.93
CA HIS A 47 -5.70 19.50 4.46
C HIS A 47 -6.61 19.98 3.33
N ARG A 48 -7.91 20.02 3.60
CA ARG A 48 -8.99 20.20 2.63
C ARG A 48 -9.50 21.65 2.61
N PRO A 49 -9.02 22.52 1.71
CA PRO A 49 -9.63 23.84 1.53
C PRO A 49 -10.96 23.73 0.80
N ASN A 50 -11.87 24.71 1.05
CA ASN A 50 -13.09 24.93 0.32
C ASN A 50 -12.87 25.94 -0.79
N ALA A 51 -13.63 25.86 -1.89
CA ALA A 51 -13.57 26.84 -2.98
C ALA A 51 -14.14 28.20 -2.54
N GLN A 52 -15.28 28.21 -1.90
CA GLN A 52 -15.95 29.42 -1.39
C GLN A 52 -16.11 30.52 -2.44
N GLY A 53 -16.46 30.13 -3.68
CA GLY A 53 -16.63 31.06 -4.78
C GLY A 53 -15.36 31.77 -5.29
N ARG A 54 -14.18 31.38 -4.76
CA ARG A 54 -12.90 31.94 -5.20
C ARG A 54 -12.47 31.32 -6.52
N THR A 55 -11.76 32.09 -7.36
CA THR A 55 -11.08 31.54 -8.53
C THR A 55 -9.94 30.64 -8.05
N LEU A 56 -9.97 29.36 -8.44
CA LEU A 56 -8.94 28.41 -8.01
C LEU A 56 -7.79 28.32 -9.01
N TRP A 57 -8.09 28.26 -10.29
CA TRP A 57 -7.22 27.85 -11.38
C TRP A 57 -7.14 28.88 -12.51
N GLY A 58 -6.22 28.68 -13.44
CA GLY A 58 -6.22 29.33 -14.75
C GLY A 58 -5.51 30.68 -14.80
N CYS A 59 -5.08 31.26 -13.68
CA CYS A 59 -4.26 32.46 -13.71
C CYS A 59 -2.77 32.11 -13.88
N GLN A 60 -2.01 33.05 -14.41
CA GLN A 60 -0.55 32.99 -14.39
C GLN A 60 -0.03 33.57 -13.07
N ALA A 61 0.98 32.94 -12.48
CA ALA A 61 1.65 33.51 -11.33
C ALA A 61 2.24 34.88 -11.69
N LYS A 62 1.99 35.88 -10.88
CA LYS A 62 2.73 37.15 -10.96
C LYS A 62 4.15 36.90 -10.47
N GLU A 63 5.13 37.54 -11.11
CA GLU A 63 6.51 37.51 -10.67
C GLU A 63 6.60 37.79 -9.17
N VAL A 64 7.50 37.07 -8.50
CA VAL A 64 7.68 36.98 -7.04
C VAL A 64 7.48 38.34 -6.36
N VAL A 65 6.34 38.50 -5.70
CA VAL A 65 6.13 39.68 -4.82
C VAL A 65 6.81 39.40 -3.50
N PRO A 66 7.61 40.36 -2.95
CA PRO A 66 8.22 40.21 -1.64
C PRO A 66 7.16 39.90 -0.57
N LYS A 67 7.54 39.05 0.40
CA LYS A 67 6.72 38.59 1.53
C LYS A 67 5.64 39.59 1.96
N GLY A 68 4.36 39.21 1.78
CA GLY A 68 3.25 39.89 2.45
C GLY A 68 2.04 40.26 1.57
N ASN A 69 2.16 40.34 0.27
CA ASN A 69 1.05 40.69 -0.61
C ASN A 69 0.86 39.63 -1.69
N TYR A 70 0.31 38.48 -1.32
CA TYR A 70 -0.21 37.51 -2.30
C TYR A 70 -1.48 38.09 -2.93
N GLN A 71 -1.32 38.71 -4.09
CA GLN A 71 -2.42 39.18 -4.94
C GLN A 71 -2.46 38.39 -6.25
N ASP A 72 -2.25 37.07 -6.17
CA ASP A 72 -2.55 36.24 -7.32
C ASP A 72 -4.07 36.24 -7.55
N PRO A 73 -4.53 36.38 -8.80
CA PRO A 73 -5.95 36.39 -9.12
C PRO A 73 -6.64 35.04 -8.91
N CYS A 74 -5.90 34.00 -8.58
CA CYS A 74 -6.42 32.68 -8.22
C CYS A 74 -5.57 32.04 -7.10
N ILE A 75 -6.12 30.96 -6.52
CA ILE A 75 -5.52 30.28 -5.36
C ILE A 75 -4.30 29.43 -5.76
N VAL A 76 -4.35 28.82 -6.95
CA VAL A 76 -3.31 27.92 -7.47
C VAL A 76 -2.95 28.34 -8.89
N PRO A 77 -1.95 29.22 -9.06
CA PRO A 77 -1.54 29.69 -10.38
C PRO A 77 -0.90 28.59 -11.24
N ASN A 78 -1.07 28.71 -12.55
CA ASN A 78 -0.40 27.84 -13.51
C ASN A 78 1.14 27.96 -13.41
N GLY A 79 1.84 26.83 -13.57
CA GLY A 79 3.30 26.77 -13.53
C GLY A 79 3.91 26.87 -12.14
N GLN A 80 3.12 27.05 -11.08
CA GLN A 80 3.61 27.14 -9.70
C GLN A 80 3.51 25.81 -8.97
N VAL A 81 4.53 25.49 -8.17
CA VAL A 81 4.50 24.32 -7.29
C VAL A 81 3.51 24.55 -6.15
N TRP A 82 2.50 23.71 -6.08
CA TRP A 82 1.45 23.73 -5.07
C TRP A 82 1.54 22.48 -4.20
N ARG A 83 1.43 22.65 -2.87
CA ARG A 83 1.47 21.56 -1.86
C ARG A 83 0.28 20.60 -1.89
N THR A 84 -0.57 20.68 -2.90
CA THR A 84 -1.75 19.81 -3.10
C THR A 84 -2.71 19.83 -1.91
N GLY A 85 -3.06 21.05 -1.45
CA GLY A 85 -3.92 21.27 -0.29
C GLY A 85 -3.64 22.59 0.40
N ALA A 86 -3.85 22.61 1.72
CA ALA A 86 -3.64 23.77 2.58
C ALA A 86 -2.72 23.37 3.77
N ASN A 87 -2.25 24.37 4.52
CA ASN A 87 -1.42 24.21 5.71
C ASN A 87 -0.10 23.49 5.43
N GLU A 88 0.18 22.36 6.12
CA GLU A 88 1.35 21.51 5.91
C GLU A 88 1.33 20.83 4.55
N ASN A 89 2.46 20.25 4.13
CA ASN A 89 2.53 19.44 2.92
C ASN A 89 1.49 18.33 2.94
N THR A 90 0.84 18.09 1.82
CA THR A 90 0.19 16.81 1.57
C THR A 90 1.26 15.74 1.49
N THR A 91 1.05 14.61 2.17
CA THR A 91 1.99 13.49 2.15
C THR A 91 1.39 12.30 1.43
N PHE A 92 2.25 11.59 0.70
CA PHE A 92 1.96 10.33 0.03
C PHE A 92 2.96 9.28 0.52
N GLU A 93 2.46 8.18 1.06
CA GLU A 93 3.28 7.12 1.62
C GLU A 93 2.92 5.77 1.02
N VAL A 94 3.93 4.98 0.65
CA VAL A 94 3.78 3.62 0.12
C VAL A 94 4.69 2.66 0.88
N THR A 95 4.17 1.48 1.22
CA THR A 95 4.91 0.46 1.98
C THR A 95 5.85 -0.40 1.14
N ASN A 96 5.64 -0.44 -0.17
CA ASN A 96 6.51 -1.12 -1.15
C ASN A 96 6.78 -0.19 -2.33
N ASP A 97 7.78 -0.53 -3.14
CA ASP A 97 8.03 0.16 -4.40
C ASP A 97 6.80 0.05 -5.31
N VAL A 98 6.42 1.18 -5.90
CA VAL A 98 5.29 1.26 -6.84
C VAL A 98 5.72 1.92 -8.15
N LYS A 99 4.90 1.78 -9.18
CA LYS A 99 5.08 2.53 -10.43
C LYS A 99 3.98 3.58 -10.58
N ILE A 100 4.39 4.77 -10.96
CA ILE A 100 3.49 5.88 -11.28
C ILE A 100 3.92 6.44 -12.63
N GLY A 101 3.00 6.48 -13.61
CA GLY A 101 3.36 6.84 -14.97
C GLY A 101 4.43 5.94 -15.59
N GLY A 102 4.49 4.65 -15.19
CA GLY A 102 5.49 3.68 -15.63
C GLY A 102 6.86 3.80 -14.96
N GLN A 103 7.09 4.80 -14.11
CA GLN A 103 8.34 5.06 -13.41
C GLN A 103 8.26 4.59 -11.95
N THR A 104 9.36 4.05 -11.43
CA THR A 104 9.42 3.53 -10.05
C THR A 104 9.49 4.67 -9.03
N LEU A 105 8.59 4.62 -8.06
CA LEU A 105 8.64 5.37 -6.80
C LEU A 105 8.98 4.37 -5.69
N PRO A 106 10.15 4.45 -5.04
CA PRO A 106 10.53 3.57 -3.94
C PRO A 106 9.56 3.63 -2.76
N ALA A 107 9.54 2.58 -1.94
CA ALA A 107 8.85 2.60 -0.65
C ALA A 107 9.31 3.79 0.19
N GLY A 108 8.37 4.48 0.82
CA GLY A 108 8.69 5.67 1.60
C GLY A 108 7.55 6.66 1.70
N LYS A 109 7.83 7.78 2.38
CA LYS A 109 6.91 8.90 2.56
C LYS A 109 7.44 10.13 1.85
N TYR A 110 6.58 10.76 1.07
CA TYR A 110 6.91 11.88 0.19
C TYR A 110 5.97 13.06 0.43
N GLY A 111 6.45 14.27 0.24
CA GLY A 111 5.62 15.44 0.03
C GLY A 111 5.00 15.35 -1.38
N LEU A 112 3.67 15.37 -1.44
CA LEU A 112 2.94 15.38 -2.70
C LEU A 112 2.70 16.82 -3.13
N HIS A 113 3.29 17.21 -4.25
CA HIS A 113 3.07 18.51 -4.86
C HIS A 113 2.52 18.36 -6.27
N MET A 114 1.86 19.41 -6.74
CA MET A 114 1.38 19.47 -8.13
C MET A 114 1.75 20.83 -8.73
N ILE A 115 2.01 20.82 -10.04
CA ILE A 115 2.12 22.04 -10.83
C ILE A 115 0.95 22.02 -11.83
N PRO A 116 -0.07 22.87 -11.65
CA PRO A 116 -1.17 22.96 -12.60
C PRO A 116 -0.72 23.63 -13.89
N ASN A 117 -1.33 23.21 -14.98
CA ASN A 117 -1.29 23.90 -16.26
C ASN A 117 -2.58 23.58 -17.03
N ASN A 118 -2.85 24.28 -18.14
CA ASN A 118 -4.12 24.14 -18.85
C ASN A 118 -4.32 22.72 -19.38
N ASP A 119 -3.29 22.13 -19.98
CA ASP A 119 -3.42 20.86 -20.71
C ASP A 119 -2.77 19.67 -19.98
N GLU A 120 -1.83 19.92 -19.10
CA GLU A 120 -1.04 18.89 -18.47
C GLU A 120 -0.54 19.35 -17.10
N TRP A 121 -0.83 18.58 -16.07
CA TRP A 121 -0.32 18.80 -14.72
C TRP A 121 0.91 17.95 -14.44
N THR A 122 1.84 18.47 -13.64
CA THR A 122 2.95 17.69 -13.13
C THR A 122 2.67 17.29 -11.68
N ILE A 123 2.69 16.00 -11.39
CA ILE A 123 2.62 15.47 -10.03
C ILE A 123 4.03 15.20 -9.57
N ILE A 124 4.37 15.63 -8.35
CA ILE A 124 5.71 15.57 -7.79
C ILE A 124 5.69 14.83 -6.47
N PHE A 125 6.60 13.88 -6.31
CA PHE A 125 6.88 13.17 -5.07
C PHE A 125 8.24 13.63 -4.55
N ASN A 126 8.23 14.52 -3.55
CA ASN A 126 9.44 15.13 -3.00
C ASN A 126 9.84 14.44 -1.68
N LYS A 127 11.14 14.24 -1.47
CA LYS A 127 11.67 13.61 -0.25
C LYS A 127 11.40 14.42 1.01
N VAL A 128 11.27 15.75 0.88
CA VAL A 128 10.88 16.63 1.98
C VAL A 128 9.36 16.62 2.10
N ASN A 129 8.84 16.21 3.26
CA ASN A 129 7.40 15.94 3.45
C ASN A 129 6.81 16.54 4.73
N ASN A 130 7.54 17.41 5.42
CA ASN A 130 7.17 17.98 6.72
C ASN A 130 7.19 19.52 6.76
N GLU A 131 7.15 20.18 5.60
CA GLU A 131 7.18 21.63 5.50
C GLU A 131 5.78 22.25 5.48
N TRP A 132 5.72 23.54 5.80
CA TRP A 132 4.53 24.35 5.64
C TRP A 132 4.49 24.95 4.23
N GLY A 133 3.43 24.66 3.47
CA GLY A 133 3.32 25.15 2.10
C GLY A 133 4.33 24.52 1.13
N SER A 134 4.66 25.27 0.08
CA SER A 134 5.73 24.93 -0.87
C SER A 134 6.84 26.00 -0.88
N PHE A 135 6.94 26.81 0.17
CA PHE A 135 7.85 27.96 0.21
C PHE A 135 9.33 27.58 0.22
N LYS A 136 9.65 26.39 0.74
CA LYS A 136 11.01 25.86 0.79
C LYS A 136 11.18 24.66 -0.17
N TYR A 137 10.28 24.52 -1.13
CA TYR A 137 10.38 23.46 -2.11
C TYR A 137 11.71 23.55 -2.87
N ASP A 138 12.41 22.41 -2.94
CA ASP A 138 13.64 22.24 -3.71
C ASP A 138 13.46 21.08 -4.70
N GLU A 139 13.54 21.37 -5.98
CA GLU A 139 13.42 20.40 -7.07
C GLU A 139 14.49 19.30 -7.01
N LYS A 140 15.65 19.58 -6.43
CA LYS A 140 16.71 18.57 -6.25
C LYS A 140 16.33 17.46 -5.29
N GLN A 141 15.30 17.67 -4.47
CA GLN A 141 14.74 16.68 -3.57
C GLN A 141 13.61 15.85 -4.19
N ASP A 142 13.27 16.10 -5.46
CA ASP A 142 12.25 15.29 -6.13
C ASP A 142 12.73 13.86 -6.34
N GLN A 143 11.94 12.93 -5.87
CA GLN A 143 12.15 11.51 -6.14
C GLN A 143 11.55 11.12 -7.49
N LEU A 144 10.39 11.70 -7.81
CA LEU A 144 9.66 11.40 -9.03
C LEU A 144 8.81 12.58 -9.48
N ARG A 145 8.76 12.80 -10.79
CA ARG A 145 7.82 13.69 -11.47
C ARG A 145 7.09 12.95 -12.56
N VAL A 146 5.78 13.03 -12.59
CA VAL A 146 4.95 12.45 -13.64
C VAL A 146 3.98 13.47 -14.19
N LYS A 147 3.70 13.38 -15.47
CA LYS A 147 2.77 14.25 -16.17
C LYS A 147 1.44 13.55 -16.34
N VAL A 148 0.35 14.27 -16.08
CA VAL A 148 -1.02 13.77 -16.17
C VAL A 148 -1.93 14.81 -16.82
N LYS A 149 -2.97 14.35 -17.49
CA LYS A 149 -3.99 15.25 -18.07
C LYS A 149 -5.10 15.49 -17.05
N PRO A 150 -5.43 16.75 -16.72
CA PRO A 150 -6.62 17.06 -15.95
C PRO A 150 -7.87 16.69 -16.73
N GLN A 151 -8.94 16.42 -16.03
CA GLN A 151 -10.24 16.05 -16.58
C GLN A 151 -11.31 16.99 -16.01
N THR A 152 -12.34 17.26 -16.78
CA THR A 152 -13.55 17.93 -16.27
C THR A 152 -14.33 16.95 -15.40
N ALA A 153 -14.86 17.43 -14.27
CA ALA A 153 -15.63 16.66 -13.32
C ALA A 153 -16.83 17.46 -12.78
N GLU A 154 -17.70 16.81 -12.03
CA GLU A 154 -18.74 17.46 -11.27
C GLU A 154 -18.14 18.40 -10.21
N MET A 155 -18.92 19.44 -9.85
CA MET A 155 -18.50 20.45 -8.88
C MET A 155 -18.18 19.83 -7.51
N GLN A 156 -16.97 20.04 -7.05
CA GLN A 156 -16.47 19.61 -5.73
C GLN A 156 -16.06 20.83 -4.92
N GLU A 157 -16.88 21.25 -3.96
CA GLU A 157 -16.65 22.45 -3.14
C GLU A 157 -15.41 22.32 -2.24
N THR A 158 -15.32 21.22 -1.51
CA THR A 158 -14.19 20.92 -0.63
C THR A 158 -13.18 20.05 -1.37
N MET A 159 -11.94 20.46 -1.45
CA MET A 159 -10.88 19.65 -2.08
C MET A 159 -10.87 18.22 -1.52
N MET A 160 -10.75 17.24 -2.39
CA MET A 160 -10.72 15.82 -2.05
C MET A 160 -9.60 15.11 -2.81
N LEU A 161 -8.88 14.26 -2.11
CA LEU A 161 -8.10 13.17 -2.67
C LEU A 161 -8.82 11.87 -2.33
N ASP A 162 -8.91 10.94 -3.29
CA ASP A 162 -9.60 9.66 -3.08
C ASP A 162 -8.94 8.56 -3.90
N PHE A 163 -9.24 7.29 -3.51
CA PHE A 163 -8.85 6.10 -4.24
C PHE A 163 -10.03 5.62 -5.09
N GLU A 164 -9.78 5.48 -6.38
CA GLU A 164 -10.77 5.07 -7.36
C GLU A 164 -10.25 3.87 -8.17
N ASN A 165 -11.14 3.15 -8.84
CA ASN A 165 -10.78 2.07 -9.76
C ASN A 165 -9.78 1.07 -9.18
N VAL A 166 -9.98 0.67 -7.90
CA VAL A 166 -9.10 -0.28 -7.21
C VAL A 166 -9.20 -1.66 -7.85
N LYS A 167 -8.05 -2.19 -8.27
CA LYS A 167 -7.87 -3.51 -8.88
C LYS A 167 -6.88 -4.33 -8.06
N PRO A 168 -6.66 -5.61 -8.35
CA PRO A 168 -5.74 -6.44 -7.59
C PRO A 168 -4.30 -5.89 -7.47
N THR A 169 -3.81 -5.18 -8.50
CA THR A 169 -2.43 -4.64 -8.53
C THR A 169 -2.36 -3.14 -8.79
N THR A 170 -3.49 -2.45 -8.95
CA THR A 170 -3.50 -1.01 -9.22
C THR A 170 -4.60 -0.30 -8.45
N ALA A 171 -4.36 0.96 -8.11
CA ALA A 171 -5.41 1.91 -7.72
C ALA A 171 -5.18 3.24 -8.44
N GLU A 172 -6.25 3.95 -8.69
CA GLU A 172 -6.17 5.31 -9.17
C GLU A 172 -6.33 6.27 -7.97
N VAL A 173 -5.43 7.23 -7.84
CA VAL A 173 -5.56 8.35 -6.91
C VAL A 173 -6.02 9.54 -7.70
N ALA A 174 -7.10 10.20 -7.27
CA ALA A 174 -7.65 11.36 -7.95
C ALA A 174 -7.78 12.56 -6.99
N LEU A 175 -7.20 13.69 -7.37
CA LEU A 175 -7.55 14.99 -6.82
C LEU A 175 -8.85 15.48 -7.47
N ARG A 176 -9.81 15.92 -6.65
CA ARG A 176 -11.02 16.61 -7.11
C ARG A 176 -11.19 17.93 -6.38
N TRP A 177 -11.31 18.99 -7.10
CA TRP A 177 -11.64 20.30 -6.55
C TRP A 177 -12.25 21.20 -7.62
N GLU A 178 -13.36 21.86 -7.29
CA GLU A 178 -14.21 22.57 -8.25
C GLU A 178 -14.64 21.61 -9.38
N LYS A 179 -14.41 21.93 -10.63
CA LYS A 179 -14.77 21.11 -11.80
C LYS A 179 -13.57 20.37 -12.40
N ILE A 180 -12.48 20.25 -11.63
CA ILE A 180 -11.25 19.58 -12.08
C ILE A 180 -11.06 18.28 -11.32
N ARG A 181 -10.69 17.24 -12.06
CA ARG A 181 -10.20 15.95 -11.58
C ARG A 181 -8.80 15.72 -12.15
N VAL A 182 -7.86 15.37 -11.30
CA VAL A 182 -6.46 15.06 -11.69
C VAL A 182 -6.13 13.66 -11.23
N PRO A 183 -6.27 12.64 -12.10
CA PRO A 183 -6.01 11.26 -11.74
C PRO A 183 -4.56 10.84 -12.02
N PHE A 184 -4.05 9.91 -11.21
CA PHE A 184 -2.85 9.14 -11.53
C PHE A 184 -2.98 7.72 -11.00
N THR A 185 -2.44 6.76 -11.77
CA THR A 185 -2.47 5.34 -11.38
C THR A 185 -1.23 4.98 -10.59
N VAL A 186 -1.44 4.28 -9.48
CA VAL A 186 -0.42 3.61 -8.69
C VAL A 186 -0.48 2.13 -9.02
N ASP A 187 0.59 1.58 -9.56
CA ASP A 187 0.76 0.16 -9.89
C ASP A 187 1.77 -0.46 -8.92
N ILE A 188 1.35 -1.44 -8.15
CA ILE A 188 2.19 -2.11 -7.15
C ILE A 188 3.16 -3.12 -7.76
N GLY A 189 3.14 -3.32 -9.07
CA GLY A 189 4.05 -4.22 -9.78
C GLY A 189 3.84 -5.70 -9.45
N ASP A 190 4.93 -6.45 -9.42
CA ASP A 190 4.91 -7.91 -9.21
C ASP A 190 4.74 -8.27 -7.74
N MET A 191 3.50 -8.26 -7.27
CA MET A 191 3.12 -8.70 -5.94
C MET A 191 3.47 -10.17 -5.70
N ASN A 192 3.28 -11.02 -6.71
CA ASN A 192 3.47 -12.46 -6.54
C ASN A 192 4.91 -12.80 -6.15
N SER A 193 5.90 -12.17 -6.79
CA SER A 193 7.31 -12.36 -6.42
C SER A 193 7.62 -11.91 -5.00
N ARG A 194 7.06 -10.79 -4.55
CA ARG A 194 7.26 -10.31 -3.16
C ARG A 194 6.61 -11.23 -2.13
N VAL A 195 5.36 -11.64 -2.37
CA VAL A 195 4.64 -12.57 -1.48
C VAL A 195 5.35 -13.93 -1.44
N LEU A 196 5.83 -14.43 -2.57
CA LEU A 196 6.60 -15.68 -2.61
C LEU A 196 7.90 -15.57 -1.81
N ALA A 197 8.61 -14.46 -1.91
CA ALA A 197 9.80 -14.22 -1.09
C ALA A 197 9.49 -14.22 0.41
N TYR A 198 8.39 -13.57 0.80
CA TYR A 198 7.90 -13.58 2.19
C TYR A 198 7.53 -14.99 2.67
N ILE A 199 6.82 -15.79 1.83
CA ILE A 199 6.48 -17.18 2.14
C ILE A 199 7.76 -18.00 2.34
N ARG A 200 8.74 -17.88 1.44
CA ARG A 200 10.03 -18.58 1.55
C ARG A 200 10.76 -18.28 2.85
N GLU A 201 10.79 -17.02 3.24
CA GLU A 201 11.41 -16.62 4.51
C GLU A 201 10.66 -17.18 5.71
N SER A 202 9.33 -17.17 5.66
CA SER A 202 8.48 -17.78 6.69
C SER A 202 8.73 -19.29 6.82
N MET A 203 8.92 -20.00 5.68
CA MET A 203 9.24 -21.43 5.69
C MET A 203 10.58 -21.76 6.28
N LYS A 204 11.60 -20.90 6.11
CA LYS A 204 12.92 -21.09 6.76
C LYS A 204 12.83 -21.00 8.29
N ASN A 205 11.96 -20.14 8.80
CA ASN A 205 11.78 -19.84 10.21
C ASN A 205 10.54 -20.53 10.81
N LEU A 206 10.07 -21.63 10.16
CA LEU A 206 8.83 -22.32 10.53
C LEU A 206 8.94 -22.94 11.93
N LYS A 207 8.06 -22.55 12.84
CA LYS A 207 7.96 -23.15 14.17
C LYS A 207 7.40 -24.56 14.09
N ALA A 208 7.78 -25.42 15.04
CA ALA A 208 7.39 -26.83 15.03
C ALA A 208 5.87 -27.05 15.09
N GLU A 209 5.15 -26.17 15.76
CA GLU A 209 3.70 -26.16 15.95
C GLU A 209 2.93 -25.45 14.83
N ASP A 210 3.62 -24.78 13.91
CA ASP A 210 2.96 -24.08 12.80
C ASP A 210 2.66 -25.07 11.65
N PHE A 211 1.43 -25.57 11.66
CA PHE A 211 0.89 -26.43 10.59
C PHE A 211 0.14 -25.66 9.52
N ARG A 212 -0.06 -24.36 9.69
CA ARG A 212 -0.89 -23.55 8.82
C ARG A 212 -0.10 -22.87 7.69
N SER A 213 1.03 -22.27 8.02
CA SER A 213 1.83 -21.53 7.04
C SER A 213 2.21 -22.34 5.79
N PRO A 214 2.59 -23.65 5.88
CA PRO A 214 2.84 -24.46 4.68
C PRO A 214 1.61 -24.62 3.78
N ILE A 215 0.41 -24.74 4.37
CA ILE A 215 -0.85 -24.86 3.62
C ILE A 215 -1.19 -23.51 2.97
N ASP A 216 -1.10 -22.41 3.73
CA ASP A 216 -1.42 -21.08 3.23
C ASP A 216 -0.45 -20.67 2.11
N GLY A 217 0.85 -20.96 2.24
CA GLY A 217 1.85 -20.72 1.20
C GLY A 217 1.59 -21.54 -0.07
N ALA A 218 1.28 -22.83 0.07
CA ALA A 218 0.96 -23.69 -1.06
C ALA A 218 -0.36 -23.29 -1.74
N ASN A 219 -1.38 -22.88 -0.98
CA ASN A 219 -2.62 -22.34 -1.51
C ASN A 219 -2.38 -21.04 -2.30
N TYR A 220 -1.52 -20.14 -1.79
CA TYR A 220 -1.18 -18.93 -2.51
C TYR A 220 -0.56 -19.24 -3.88
N VAL A 221 0.42 -20.12 -3.91
CA VAL A 221 1.10 -20.56 -5.15
C VAL A 221 0.09 -21.21 -6.11
N TYR A 222 -0.80 -22.07 -5.61
CA TYR A 222 -1.81 -22.75 -6.41
C TYR A 222 -2.85 -21.77 -6.98
N ASN A 223 -3.44 -20.93 -6.15
CA ASN A 223 -4.51 -20.01 -6.53
C ASN A 223 -4.05 -18.94 -7.51
N ASN A 224 -2.78 -18.50 -7.41
CA ASN A 224 -2.18 -17.54 -8.33
C ASN A 224 -1.53 -18.20 -9.57
N LYS A 225 -1.73 -19.52 -9.76
CA LYS A 225 -1.22 -20.31 -10.91
C LYS A 225 0.28 -20.13 -11.14
N MET A 226 1.04 -20.09 -10.06
CA MET A 226 2.50 -19.92 -10.10
C MET A 226 3.16 -21.27 -10.43
N THR A 227 2.93 -21.77 -11.63
CA THR A 227 3.28 -23.15 -12.05
C THR A 227 4.76 -23.47 -11.89
N ALA A 228 5.66 -22.51 -12.12
CA ALA A 228 7.08 -22.66 -11.90
C ALA A 228 7.45 -22.95 -10.42
N ASN A 229 6.55 -22.68 -9.48
CA ASN A 229 6.77 -22.84 -8.04
C ASN A 229 5.97 -24.03 -7.44
N TYR A 230 5.26 -24.81 -8.24
CA TYR A 230 4.46 -25.93 -7.75
C TYR A 230 5.31 -27.00 -7.04
N GLY A 231 6.51 -27.28 -7.55
CA GLY A 231 7.44 -28.21 -6.90
C GLY A 231 7.86 -27.75 -5.50
N GLU A 232 8.10 -26.46 -5.33
CA GLU A 232 8.43 -25.85 -4.03
C GLU A 232 7.24 -25.94 -3.06
N ALA A 233 6.04 -25.60 -3.51
CA ALA A 233 4.80 -25.70 -2.73
C ALA A 233 4.50 -27.15 -2.28
N ILE A 234 4.73 -28.14 -3.15
CA ILE A 234 4.63 -29.55 -2.81
C ILE A 234 5.63 -29.91 -1.72
N GLY A 235 6.87 -29.41 -1.79
CA GLY A 235 7.89 -29.64 -0.75
C GLY A 235 7.50 -29.10 0.63
N TRP A 236 6.83 -27.95 0.70
CA TRP A 236 6.29 -27.42 1.96
C TRP A 236 5.19 -28.32 2.53
N LEU A 237 4.27 -28.80 1.68
CA LEU A 237 3.25 -29.74 2.09
C LEU A 237 3.83 -31.09 2.52
N ASP A 238 4.87 -31.60 1.86
CA ASP A 238 5.52 -32.85 2.23
C ASP A 238 6.19 -32.77 3.61
N THR A 239 6.79 -31.61 3.91
CA THR A 239 7.37 -31.36 5.21
C THR A 239 6.31 -31.35 6.32
N LEU A 240 5.16 -30.75 6.05
CA LEU A 240 4.00 -30.76 6.94
C LEU A 240 3.45 -32.18 7.12
N LEU A 241 3.20 -32.88 6.02
CA LEU A 241 2.56 -34.19 6.00
C LEU A 241 3.37 -35.29 6.70
N LYS A 242 4.70 -35.14 6.79
CA LYS A 242 5.55 -36.02 7.63
C LYS A 242 5.26 -35.87 9.11
N LYS A 243 4.79 -34.71 9.56
CA LYS A 243 4.46 -34.44 10.96
C LYS A 243 2.98 -34.66 11.24
N ARG A 244 2.13 -34.24 10.33
CA ARG A 244 0.67 -34.29 10.49
C ARG A 244 -0.02 -34.45 9.14
N GLU A 245 -0.66 -35.58 8.92
CA GLU A 245 -1.50 -35.79 7.76
C GLU A 245 -2.87 -35.16 7.95
N THR A 246 -3.31 -34.39 6.97
CA THR A 246 -4.67 -33.81 6.92
C THR A 246 -5.25 -33.96 5.53
N PRO A 247 -6.58 -34.20 5.41
CA PRO A 247 -7.23 -34.32 4.10
C PRO A 247 -7.03 -33.09 3.22
N GLY A 248 -7.08 -31.88 3.82
CA GLY A 248 -6.91 -30.63 3.10
C GLY A 248 -5.51 -30.48 2.49
N ALA A 249 -4.44 -30.77 3.26
CA ALA A 249 -3.07 -30.70 2.75
C ALA A 249 -2.80 -31.75 1.66
N LEU A 250 -3.31 -32.97 1.84
CA LEU A 250 -3.22 -34.04 0.83
C LEU A 250 -3.99 -33.68 -0.44
N GLY A 251 -5.20 -33.11 -0.32
CA GLY A 251 -6.01 -32.67 -1.47
C GLY A 251 -5.35 -31.52 -2.24
N LEU A 252 -4.73 -30.55 -1.53
CA LEU A 252 -3.99 -29.48 -2.16
C LEU A 252 -2.75 -30.01 -2.89
N LYS A 253 -2.01 -30.93 -2.26
CA LYS A 253 -0.87 -31.60 -2.90
C LYS A 253 -1.32 -32.34 -4.17
N ALA A 254 -2.45 -33.06 -4.12
CA ALA A 254 -3.01 -33.74 -5.29
C ALA A 254 -3.32 -32.77 -6.44
N ASN A 255 -3.90 -31.61 -6.15
CA ASN A 255 -4.16 -30.57 -7.16
C ASN A 255 -2.86 -30.05 -7.80
N LEU A 256 -1.85 -29.72 -6.99
CA LEU A 256 -0.55 -29.25 -7.48
C LEU A 256 0.17 -30.28 -8.34
N LEU A 257 0.11 -31.57 -7.95
CA LEU A 257 0.68 -32.67 -8.70
C LEU A 257 -0.03 -32.86 -10.06
N ALA A 258 -1.37 -32.84 -10.06
CA ALA A 258 -2.15 -32.97 -11.29
C ALA A 258 -1.84 -31.86 -12.29
N ASP A 259 -1.84 -30.60 -11.81
CA ASP A 259 -1.53 -29.44 -12.65
C ASP A 259 -0.05 -29.38 -13.09
N SER A 260 0.83 -30.18 -12.44
CA SER A 260 2.22 -30.40 -12.86
C SER A 260 2.38 -31.59 -13.82
N GLY A 261 1.30 -32.23 -14.26
CA GLY A 261 1.34 -33.40 -15.14
C GLY A 261 1.67 -34.73 -14.44
N LYS A 262 1.78 -34.75 -13.11
CA LYS A 262 2.09 -35.93 -12.30
C LYS A 262 0.82 -36.64 -11.87
N THR A 263 0.07 -37.13 -12.86
CA THR A 263 -1.31 -37.68 -12.67
C THR A 263 -1.35 -38.84 -11.71
N ASP A 264 -0.41 -39.80 -11.79
CA ASP A 264 -0.41 -40.97 -10.91
C ASP A 264 -0.19 -40.60 -9.44
N GLU A 265 0.77 -39.68 -9.18
CA GLU A 265 1.03 -39.17 -7.84
C GLU A 265 -0.17 -38.36 -7.30
N ALA A 266 -0.85 -37.61 -8.18
CA ALA A 266 -2.04 -36.84 -7.84
C ALA A 266 -3.19 -37.76 -7.41
N ILE A 267 -3.43 -38.85 -8.17
CA ILE A 267 -4.44 -39.84 -7.84
C ILE A 267 -4.15 -40.48 -6.48
N ALA A 268 -2.92 -40.92 -6.24
CA ALA A 268 -2.53 -41.52 -4.96
C ALA A 268 -2.73 -40.59 -3.76
N ALA A 269 -2.32 -39.32 -3.91
CA ALA A 269 -2.52 -38.33 -2.88
C ALA A 269 -3.99 -37.97 -2.63
N GLY A 270 -4.79 -37.90 -3.70
CA GLY A 270 -6.23 -37.65 -3.63
C GLY A 270 -7.00 -38.80 -2.97
N GLU A 271 -6.69 -40.05 -3.30
CA GLU A 271 -7.28 -41.22 -2.65
C GLU A 271 -6.97 -41.26 -1.17
N LYS A 272 -5.71 -40.99 -0.80
CA LYS A 272 -5.31 -40.92 0.62
C LYS A 272 -6.06 -39.80 1.35
N ALA A 273 -6.25 -38.62 0.72
CA ALA A 273 -7.03 -37.53 1.29
C ALA A 273 -8.48 -37.96 1.58
N LEU A 274 -9.13 -38.64 0.64
CA LEU A 274 -10.50 -39.14 0.80
C LEU A 274 -10.62 -40.24 1.88
N GLN A 275 -9.63 -41.12 1.95
CA GLN A 275 -9.59 -42.14 2.99
C GLN A 275 -9.50 -41.52 4.37
N LEU A 276 -8.61 -40.57 4.54
CA LEU A 276 -8.42 -39.88 5.81
C LEU A 276 -9.65 -39.03 6.19
N ALA A 277 -10.28 -38.38 5.22
CA ALA A 277 -11.50 -37.60 5.46
C ALA A 277 -12.63 -38.43 6.05
N LYS A 278 -12.79 -39.70 5.63
CA LYS A 278 -13.83 -40.64 6.15
C LYS A 278 -13.63 -40.97 7.63
N THR A 279 -12.42 -40.84 8.18
CA THR A 279 -12.13 -41.13 9.60
C THR A 279 -12.42 -39.96 10.51
N MET A 280 -12.70 -38.76 9.97
CA MET A 280 -12.96 -37.55 10.75
C MET A 280 -14.44 -37.45 11.16
N THR A 281 -14.67 -36.78 12.31
CA THR A 281 -16.03 -36.54 12.81
C THR A 281 -16.17 -35.06 13.20
N PRO A 282 -17.04 -34.29 12.52
CA PRO A 282 -17.72 -34.67 11.29
C PRO A 282 -16.78 -34.77 10.08
N PRO A 283 -17.10 -35.57 9.07
CA PRO A 283 -16.28 -35.69 7.88
C PRO A 283 -16.32 -34.34 7.10
N PRO A 284 -15.19 -33.88 6.54
CA PRO A 284 -15.15 -32.68 5.72
C PRO A 284 -15.83 -32.93 4.36
N ASN A 285 -16.28 -31.88 3.69
CA ASN A 285 -16.82 -31.99 2.33
C ASN A 285 -15.69 -32.32 1.35
N THR A 286 -15.82 -33.46 0.67
CA THR A 286 -14.82 -33.99 -0.28
C THR A 286 -15.29 -33.96 -1.74
N SER A 287 -16.52 -33.55 -2.03
CA SER A 287 -17.16 -33.66 -3.35
C SER A 287 -16.33 -33.05 -4.49
N ALA A 288 -15.66 -31.93 -4.26
CA ALA A 288 -14.82 -31.30 -5.26
C ALA A 288 -13.57 -32.14 -5.59
N LEU A 289 -12.97 -32.75 -4.58
CA LEU A 289 -11.80 -33.64 -4.77
C LEU A 289 -12.22 -34.95 -5.45
N GLU A 290 -13.35 -35.52 -5.07
CA GLU A 290 -13.91 -36.74 -5.70
C GLU A 290 -14.14 -36.54 -7.19
N LYS A 291 -14.75 -35.41 -7.58
CA LYS A 291 -14.92 -35.02 -8.99
C LYS A 291 -13.60 -34.96 -9.74
N LYS A 292 -12.63 -34.20 -9.19
CA LYS A 292 -11.30 -34.10 -9.81
C LYS A 292 -10.59 -35.44 -9.93
N LEU A 293 -10.69 -36.27 -8.91
CA LEU A 293 -10.08 -37.59 -8.90
C LEU A 293 -10.67 -38.49 -10.02
N ALA A 294 -12.00 -38.42 -10.24
CA ALA A 294 -12.65 -39.14 -11.35
C ALA A 294 -12.14 -38.61 -12.71
N GLU A 295 -12.00 -37.31 -12.87
CA GLU A 295 -11.46 -36.69 -14.08
C GLU A 295 -10.00 -37.10 -14.35
N TRP A 296 -9.15 -37.15 -13.30
CA TRP A 296 -7.76 -37.60 -13.45
C TRP A 296 -7.65 -39.06 -13.84
N LYS A 297 -8.50 -39.95 -13.26
CA LYS A 297 -8.55 -41.38 -13.60
C LYS A 297 -9.04 -41.61 -15.02
N ALA A 298 -9.97 -40.79 -15.53
CA ALA A 298 -10.49 -40.92 -16.89
C ALA A 298 -9.50 -40.46 -17.98
N LYS A 299 -8.49 -39.65 -17.61
CA LYS A 299 -7.44 -39.17 -18.53
C LYS A 299 -6.24 -40.11 -18.63
N LYS A 300 -6.18 -41.14 -17.81
CA LYS A 300 -5.16 -42.17 -17.79
C LYS A 300 -5.48 -43.29 -18.76
#